data_7144b6364cf30f696e0fd6e7ef224480
#
_entry.id   7144b6364cf30f696e0fd6e7ef224480
#
_cell.length_a   1.000
_cell.length_b   1.000
_cell.length_c   1.000
_cell.angle_alpha   90.00
_cell.angle_beta   90.00
_cell.angle_gamma   90.00
#
_symmetry.space_group_name_H-M   'P 1'
#
loop_
_entity.id
_entity.type
_entity.pdbx_description
1 polymer ?
#
loop_
_entity_poly.entity_id
_entity_poly.type
_entity_poly.pdbx_seq_one_letter_code
_entity_poly.pdbx_strand_id
1 'polypeptide(L)'
;MSAPFADWTPPEHPGTFEIGLVLAGATSAGCYTAGVVDYLIEALEKFEHSKANPGGPQHNVRIRVISGASAGGITAAGLLASLAGAKLVPPVKTILYDSWVHRIDFKELLRTTDLTGKGIPRSLLHGGTVAEILDDVFEVQPRPLPPYVAEPLDVVITLTNLRGVPYRFQTVPSDVTSNFELMSMHSDYVRFAMRSHGNTSVAPDAVVLNPAKIGKADSKWAYLRQISLATAASPLALAPQKVFTRRQDYISREWPMPTSNASSCTSFVKINPEATVSNDYEILATDGGAMNNEPVELGRLALAGRGRRNARNPATARRAIILIDPIPGFETEYDPNDDLLGVARSLIFAWWWQARFNPEELALAYDEDVYSRFIISPSRSDGAKPAIFSSALSSFAGFLSARFREHDYELGRRNCQYFLREHFLLSKDNPLFANWTADTAYIRRAKYKDTPIELLPIIPLPLDEPPIKLPDRLQVATAVKFDLVENLVERRMDALAARASSKLPLMPWIAAKVGWTLYKGKIRKLIMSKIRNELDNL
;
A
#
# COMPACT_ATOMS: atom_id res chain seq x y z
N MET A 1 -2.62 3.38 -17.19
CA MET A 1 -1.49 3.00 -18.08
C MET A 1 -0.85 1.76 -17.51
N SER A 2 -0.72 0.69 -18.32
CA SER A 2 -0.03 -0.52 -17.87
C SER A 2 1.46 -0.22 -17.72
N ALA A 3 2.03 -0.52 -16.55
CA ALA A 3 3.45 -0.32 -16.28
C ALA A 3 4.31 -1.37 -17.00
N PRO A 4 5.55 -1.06 -17.41
CA PRO A 4 6.49 -2.05 -17.89
C PRO A 4 6.84 -3.04 -16.78
N PHE A 5 6.89 -4.35 -17.09
CA PHE A 5 7.08 -5.40 -16.12
C PHE A 5 7.98 -6.51 -16.67
N ALA A 6 8.82 -7.10 -15.82
CA ALA A 6 9.73 -8.16 -16.24
C ALA A 6 9.00 -9.44 -16.62
N ASP A 7 9.42 -10.09 -17.71
CA ASP A 7 8.85 -11.35 -18.14
C ASP A 7 9.19 -12.46 -17.14
N TRP A 8 8.18 -12.92 -16.46
CA TRP A 8 8.25 -14.06 -15.56
C TRP A 8 6.85 -14.63 -15.32
N THR A 9 6.76 -15.94 -15.31
CA THR A 9 5.52 -16.64 -15.02
C THR A 9 5.68 -17.40 -13.71
N PRO A 10 4.83 -17.16 -12.72
CA PRO A 10 4.88 -17.89 -11.46
C PRO A 10 4.57 -19.36 -11.69
N PRO A 11 5.17 -20.28 -10.89
CA PRO A 11 4.86 -21.70 -10.96
C PRO A 11 3.39 -21.94 -10.61
N GLU A 12 2.78 -22.93 -11.28
CA GLU A 12 1.41 -23.34 -11.01
C GLU A 12 1.36 -24.38 -9.90
N HIS A 13 0.39 -24.26 -9.01
CA HIS A 13 0.16 -25.21 -7.92
C HIS A 13 -1.26 -25.79 -8.04
N PRO A 14 -1.41 -27.03 -8.52
CA PRO A 14 -2.72 -27.71 -8.56
C PRO A 14 -3.39 -27.75 -7.18
N GLY A 15 -4.72 -27.61 -7.13
CA GLY A 15 -5.46 -27.63 -5.87
C GLY A 15 -5.19 -26.44 -4.93
N THR A 16 -4.59 -25.37 -5.45
CA THR A 16 -4.27 -24.15 -4.71
C THR A 16 -4.99 -22.95 -5.30
N PHE A 17 -5.60 -22.13 -4.43
CA PHE A 17 -6.06 -20.79 -4.77
C PHE A 17 -4.98 -19.77 -4.40
N GLU A 18 -4.58 -18.91 -5.32
CA GLU A 18 -3.52 -17.94 -5.12
C GLU A 18 -4.10 -16.52 -4.97
N ILE A 19 -3.66 -15.82 -3.93
CA ILE A 19 -4.08 -14.45 -3.60
C ILE A 19 -2.96 -13.48 -3.93
N GLY A 20 -3.30 -12.40 -4.64
CA GLY A 20 -2.49 -11.19 -4.74
C GLY A 20 -3.10 -10.09 -3.89
N LEU A 21 -2.38 -9.59 -2.90
CA LEU A 21 -2.78 -8.46 -2.07
C LEU A 21 -2.26 -7.17 -2.69
N VAL A 22 -3.14 -6.19 -2.86
CA VAL A 22 -2.77 -4.84 -3.28
C VAL A 22 -3.13 -3.89 -2.14
N LEU A 23 -2.12 -3.23 -1.58
CA LEU A 23 -2.24 -2.36 -0.41
C LEU A 23 -2.11 -0.91 -0.86
N ALA A 24 -3.23 -0.20 -0.93
CA ALA A 24 -3.25 1.19 -1.34
C ALA A 24 -2.54 2.12 -0.35
N GLY A 25 -1.99 3.21 -0.85
CA GLY A 25 -1.44 4.28 -0.01
C GLY A 25 -2.56 5.05 0.69
N ALA A 26 -2.42 5.28 1.99
CA ALA A 26 -3.51 5.78 2.81
C ALA A 26 -3.08 6.57 4.06
N THR A 27 -1.85 7.01 4.14
CA THR A 27 -1.30 7.78 5.27
C THR A 27 -1.62 7.12 6.64
N SER A 28 -2.37 7.76 7.53
CA SER A 28 -2.71 7.20 8.85
C SER A 28 -3.75 6.08 8.79
N ALA A 29 -4.53 5.99 7.70
CA ALA A 29 -5.49 4.91 7.48
C ALA A 29 -4.81 3.56 7.12
N GLY A 30 -3.48 3.51 7.05
CA GLY A 30 -2.73 2.26 7.06
C GLY A 30 -3.04 1.35 8.25
N CYS A 31 -3.55 1.89 9.37
CA CYS A 31 -4.07 1.11 10.49
C CYS A 31 -5.27 0.24 10.10
N TYR A 32 -6.17 0.72 9.23
CA TYR A 32 -7.25 -0.08 8.67
C TYR A 32 -6.71 -1.23 7.81
N THR A 33 -5.76 -0.93 6.91
CA THR A 33 -5.09 -1.95 6.08
C THR A 33 -4.42 -3.00 6.97
N ALA A 34 -3.74 -2.60 8.03
CA ALA A 34 -3.14 -3.51 9.00
C ALA A 34 -4.18 -4.44 9.64
N GLY A 35 -5.36 -3.91 10.01
CA GLY A 35 -6.46 -4.70 10.55
C GLY A 35 -6.99 -5.73 9.56
N VAL A 36 -7.19 -5.35 8.30
CA VAL A 36 -7.61 -6.28 7.23
C VAL A 36 -6.60 -7.41 7.06
N VAL A 37 -5.31 -7.06 6.95
CA VAL A 37 -4.22 -8.02 6.73
C VAL A 37 -4.07 -8.97 7.92
N ASP A 38 -4.07 -8.46 9.14
CA ASP A 38 -3.93 -9.28 10.35
C ASP A 38 -5.09 -10.27 10.50
N TYR A 39 -6.32 -9.85 10.18
CA TYR A 39 -7.44 -10.78 10.20
C TYR A 39 -7.35 -11.84 9.09
N LEU A 40 -6.90 -11.45 7.89
CA LEU A 40 -6.68 -12.42 6.80
C LEU A 40 -5.65 -13.50 7.21
N ILE A 41 -4.55 -13.10 7.85
CA ILE A 41 -3.54 -14.05 8.36
C ILE A 41 -4.14 -14.97 9.43
N GLU A 42 -4.89 -14.41 10.38
CA GLU A 42 -5.59 -15.19 11.40
C GLU A 42 -6.57 -16.21 10.78
N ALA A 43 -7.33 -15.78 9.77
CA ALA A 43 -8.25 -16.64 9.05
C ALA A 43 -7.53 -17.78 8.29
N LEU A 44 -6.39 -17.47 7.66
CA LEU A 44 -5.57 -18.49 6.99
C LEU A 44 -4.98 -19.50 7.98
N GLU A 45 -4.54 -19.05 9.15
CA GLU A 45 -4.07 -19.95 10.22
C GLU A 45 -5.19 -20.87 10.72
N LYS A 46 -6.37 -20.33 10.98
CA LYS A 46 -7.56 -21.13 11.36
C LYS A 46 -7.94 -22.13 10.26
N PHE A 47 -7.90 -21.68 9.01
CA PHE A 47 -8.17 -22.53 7.84
C PHE A 47 -7.18 -23.69 7.74
N GLU A 48 -5.88 -23.45 7.88
CA GLU A 48 -4.88 -24.52 7.87
C GLU A 48 -5.12 -25.54 9.00
N HIS A 49 -5.47 -25.11 10.20
CA HIS A 49 -5.81 -26.00 11.30
C HIS A 49 -7.09 -26.81 11.02
N SER A 50 -8.08 -26.21 10.35
CA SER A 50 -9.36 -26.87 10.04
C SER A 50 -9.24 -28.07 9.09
N LYS A 51 -8.16 -28.13 8.28
CA LYS A 51 -7.88 -29.26 7.38
C LYS A 51 -7.68 -30.59 8.11
N ALA A 52 -7.27 -30.55 9.36
CA ALA A 52 -7.12 -31.76 10.19
C ALA A 52 -8.46 -32.36 10.67
N ASN A 53 -9.56 -31.61 10.54
CA ASN A 53 -10.89 -32.08 10.96
C ASN A 53 -11.46 -33.08 9.93
N PRO A 54 -12.15 -34.15 10.36
CA PRO A 54 -12.86 -35.05 9.46
C PRO A 54 -13.83 -34.26 8.56
N GLY A 55 -13.74 -34.45 7.25
CA GLY A 55 -14.57 -33.73 6.26
C GLY A 55 -14.21 -32.25 6.06
N GLY A 56 -13.12 -31.76 6.67
CA GLY A 56 -12.63 -30.41 6.48
C GLY A 56 -12.16 -30.13 5.04
N PRO A 57 -11.98 -28.85 4.69
CA PRO A 57 -11.52 -28.45 3.37
C PRO A 57 -10.10 -28.98 3.09
N GLN A 58 -9.87 -29.48 1.88
CA GLN A 58 -8.58 -30.10 1.51
C GLN A 58 -7.75 -29.27 0.52
N HIS A 59 -8.29 -28.16 0.03
CA HIS A 59 -7.60 -27.27 -0.87
C HIS A 59 -6.58 -26.37 -0.14
N ASN A 60 -5.69 -25.77 -0.91
CA ASN A 60 -4.73 -24.82 -0.37
C ASN A 60 -5.10 -23.39 -0.78
N VAL A 61 -4.80 -22.45 0.10
CA VAL A 61 -4.87 -21.01 -0.20
C VAL A 61 -3.52 -20.39 0.12
N ARG A 62 -2.94 -19.64 -0.83
CA ARG A 62 -1.60 -19.05 -0.65
C ARG A 62 -1.56 -17.60 -1.07
N ILE A 63 -0.92 -16.78 -0.25
CA ILE A 63 -0.52 -15.43 -0.62
C ILE A 63 0.69 -15.55 -1.54
N ARG A 64 0.50 -15.17 -2.81
CA ARG A 64 1.52 -15.25 -3.87
C ARG A 64 2.17 -13.92 -4.16
N VAL A 65 1.41 -12.83 -4.06
CA VAL A 65 1.87 -11.49 -4.41
C VAL A 65 1.41 -10.50 -3.34
N ILE A 66 2.27 -9.56 -3.01
CA ILE A 66 1.93 -8.37 -2.25
C ILE A 66 2.44 -7.17 -3.05
N SER A 67 1.57 -6.24 -3.42
CA SER A 67 1.98 -4.97 -4.00
C SER A 67 1.49 -3.82 -3.14
N GLY A 68 2.30 -2.78 -2.97
CA GLY A 68 1.94 -1.69 -2.08
C GLY A 68 2.58 -0.35 -2.43
N ALA A 69 1.89 0.72 -2.06
CA ALA A 69 2.33 2.10 -2.18
C ALA A 69 2.24 2.81 -0.83
N SER A 70 3.16 3.72 -0.52
CA SER A 70 3.08 4.56 0.68
C SER A 70 2.86 3.75 1.98
N ALA A 71 1.80 4.04 2.73
CA ALA A 71 1.38 3.26 3.90
C ALA A 71 1.20 1.76 3.59
N GLY A 72 0.69 1.42 2.39
CA GLY A 72 0.58 0.05 1.92
C GLY A 72 1.94 -0.63 1.74
N GLY A 73 2.95 0.10 1.28
CA GLY A 73 4.33 -0.39 1.16
C GLY A 73 4.98 -0.67 2.52
N ILE A 74 4.74 0.19 3.53
CA ILE A 74 5.17 -0.04 4.92
C ILE A 74 4.46 -1.28 5.49
N THR A 75 3.14 -1.39 5.27
CA THR A 75 2.35 -2.53 5.74
C THR A 75 2.84 -3.84 5.09
N ALA A 76 3.19 -3.80 3.79
CA ALA A 76 3.79 -4.94 3.10
C ALA A 76 5.11 -5.38 3.76
N ALA A 77 6.00 -4.44 4.09
CA ALA A 77 7.25 -4.74 4.79
C ALA A 77 7.02 -5.34 6.19
N GLY A 78 6.06 -4.79 6.94
CA GLY A 78 5.65 -5.33 8.24
C GLY A 78 5.05 -6.73 8.14
N LEU A 79 4.23 -6.98 7.12
CA LEU A 79 3.68 -8.31 6.83
C LEU A 79 4.81 -9.30 6.51
N LEU A 80 5.77 -8.94 5.65
CA LEU A 80 6.92 -9.80 5.35
C LEU A 80 7.71 -10.16 6.62
N ALA A 81 7.93 -9.18 7.50
CA ALA A 81 8.59 -9.43 8.76
C ALA A 81 7.79 -10.40 9.66
N SER A 82 6.46 -10.23 9.71
CA SER A 82 5.57 -11.12 10.47
C SER A 82 5.54 -12.55 9.91
N LEU A 83 5.65 -12.72 8.59
CA LEU A 83 5.69 -14.03 7.94
C LEU A 83 7.05 -14.72 8.13
N ALA A 84 8.14 -13.97 8.03
CA ALA A 84 9.51 -14.50 8.09
C ALA A 84 10.05 -14.70 9.52
N GLY A 85 9.43 -14.08 10.53
CA GLY A 85 9.96 -14.15 11.89
C GLY A 85 8.94 -13.85 12.98
N ALA A 86 9.38 -14.00 14.22
CA ALA A 86 8.62 -13.66 15.42
C ALA A 86 9.45 -12.72 16.32
N LYS A 87 8.79 -11.80 17.00
CA LYS A 87 9.43 -10.94 18.01
C LYS A 87 9.90 -11.78 19.21
N LEU A 88 11.09 -11.45 19.74
CA LEU A 88 11.59 -12.05 21.00
C LEU A 88 10.66 -11.74 22.17
N VAL A 89 10.20 -10.50 22.25
CA VAL A 89 9.15 -10.07 23.17
C VAL A 89 7.88 -9.91 22.35
N PRO A 90 6.85 -10.73 22.59
CA PRO A 90 5.61 -10.65 21.83
C PRO A 90 5.00 -9.24 21.92
N PRO A 91 4.57 -8.65 20.80
CA PRO A 91 3.80 -7.42 20.81
C PRO A 91 2.44 -7.64 21.47
N VAL A 92 1.74 -6.57 21.83
CA VAL A 92 0.41 -6.66 22.47
C VAL A 92 -0.58 -7.49 21.67
N LYS A 93 -0.57 -7.36 20.34
CA LYS A 93 -1.35 -8.20 19.40
C LYS A 93 -0.43 -8.72 18.28
N THR A 94 -0.11 -7.87 17.30
CA THR A 94 0.72 -8.21 16.15
C THR A 94 1.76 -7.14 15.91
N ILE A 95 2.75 -7.42 15.06
CA ILE A 95 3.75 -6.42 14.60
C ILE A 95 3.03 -5.25 13.90
N LEU A 96 2.02 -5.53 13.07
CA LEU A 96 1.28 -4.49 12.36
C LEU A 96 0.43 -3.65 13.30
N TYR A 97 -0.26 -4.28 14.26
CA TYR A 97 -1.01 -3.56 15.29
C TYR A 97 -0.11 -2.61 16.09
N ASP A 98 1.01 -3.13 16.60
CA ASP A 98 1.95 -2.32 17.39
C ASP A 98 2.46 -1.13 16.58
N SER A 99 2.90 -1.36 15.34
CA SER A 99 3.42 -0.31 14.46
C SER A 99 2.38 0.77 14.13
N TRP A 100 1.18 0.35 13.72
CA TRP A 100 0.17 1.26 13.20
C TRP A 100 -0.75 1.86 14.27
N VAL A 101 -0.99 1.17 15.40
CA VAL A 101 -1.89 1.68 16.45
C VAL A 101 -1.11 2.37 17.55
N HIS A 102 0.01 1.80 18.01
CA HIS A 102 0.70 2.31 19.19
C HIS A 102 1.83 3.29 18.86
N ARG A 103 2.67 2.97 17.87
CA ARG A 103 3.97 3.64 17.73
C ARG A 103 3.96 4.87 16.85
N ILE A 104 3.15 4.90 15.80
CA ILE A 104 3.07 6.05 14.91
C ILE A 104 2.01 7.02 15.40
N ASP A 105 2.42 8.19 15.90
CA ASP A 105 1.50 9.23 16.36
C ASP A 105 2.01 10.65 16.05
N PHE A 106 1.13 11.61 16.25
CA PHE A 106 1.40 13.01 15.93
C PHE A 106 2.50 13.61 16.82
N LYS A 107 2.64 13.14 18.07
CA LYS A 107 3.69 13.57 18.98
C LYS A 107 5.06 13.21 18.44
N GLU A 108 5.21 11.99 17.94
CA GLU A 108 6.45 11.50 17.37
C GLU A 108 6.75 12.16 16.00
N LEU A 109 5.73 12.38 15.17
CA LEU A 109 5.87 13.03 13.87
C LEU A 109 6.19 14.53 13.99
N LEU A 110 5.90 15.17 15.11
CA LEU A 110 6.21 16.58 15.37
C LEU A 110 7.47 16.80 16.23
N ARG A 111 8.28 15.78 16.51
CA ARG A 111 9.60 15.95 17.13
C ARG A 111 10.44 16.94 16.33
N THR A 112 11.33 17.67 17.00
CA THR A 112 12.17 18.73 16.38
C THR A 112 13.65 18.36 16.28
N THR A 113 14.02 17.15 16.68
CA THR A 113 15.41 16.68 16.72
C THR A 113 16.11 16.65 15.35
N ASP A 114 15.34 16.50 14.25
CA ASP A 114 15.82 16.58 12.88
C ASP A 114 16.10 18.02 12.39
N LEU A 115 15.70 19.03 13.16
CA LEU A 115 15.79 20.45 12.81
C LEU A 115 16.96 21.18 13.47
N THR A 116 17.87 20.49 14.15
CA THR A 116 19.01 21.07 14.88
C THR A 116 20.11 21.65 13.96
N GLY A 117 20.15 21.27 12.68
CA GLY A 117 21.15 21.75 11.71
C GLY A 117 20.78 23.09 11.07
N LYS A 118 21.66 23.58 10.17
CA LYS A 118 21.41 24.77 9.35
C LYS A 118 20.92 24.40 7.94
N GLY A 119 20.13 25.27 7.32
CA GLY A 119 19.68 25.17 5.94
C GLY A 119 18.19 24.80 5.83
N ILE A 120 17.73 24.64 4.59
CA ILE A 120 16.32 24.35 4.31
C ILE A 120 15.91 23.02 4.95
N PRO A 121 14.78 22.95 5.69
CA PRO A 121 14.23 21.69 6.18
C PRO A 121 13.96 20.74 5.02
N ARG A 122 14.15 19.44 5.24
CA ARG A 122 13.89 18.41 4.21
C ARG A 122 12.43 17.97 4.18
N SER A 123 11.69 18.20 5.28
CA SER A 123 10.30 17.79 5.45
C SER A 123 9.60 18.58 6.55
N LEU A 124 8.28 18.62 6.49
CA LEU A 124 7.44 19.25 7.52
C LEU A 124 7.34 18.39 8.78
N LEU A 125 7.33 17.06 8.65
CA LEU A 125 7.26 16.11 9.76
C LEU A 125 8.61 15.44 10.02
N HIS A 126 8.76 14.82 11.19
CA HIS A 126 9.95 14.10 11.60
C HIS A 126 10.02 12.72 10.95
N GLY A 127 10.82 12.58 9.89
CA GLY A 127 10.94 11.32 9.15
C GLY A 127 11.62 10.17 9.90
N GLY A 128 12.39 10.47 10.96
CA GLY A 128 13.06 9.47 11.79
C GLY A 128 12.12 8.50 12.50
N THR A 129 10.90 8.94 12.82
CA THR A 129 9.89 8.10 13.47
C THR A 129 9.55 6.85 12.66
N VAL A 130 9.30 7.01 11.35
CA VAL A 130 9.01 5.86 10.47
C VAL A 130 10.21 4.94 10.35
N ALA A 131 11.43 5.50 10.32
CA ALA A 131 12.66 4.74 10.28
C ALA A 131 12.86 3.90 11.55
N GLU A 132 12.62 4.48 12.73
CA GLU A 132 12.70 3.80 14.02
C GLU A 132 11.67 2.65 14.13
N ILE A 133 10.45 2.85 13.62
CA ILE A 133 9.42 1.80 13.58
C ILE A 133 9.85 0.65 12.67
N LEU A 134 10.33 0.95 11.45
CA LEU A 134 10.80 -0.08 10.53
C LEU A 134 12.04 -0.82 11.05
N ASP A 135 12.94 -0.12 11.75
CA ASP A 135 14.08 -0.74 12.39
C ASP A 135 13.66 -1.82 13.38
N ASP A 136 12.65 -1.49 14.18
CA ASP A 136 12.12 -2.42 15.15
C ASP A 136 11.33 -3.56 14.49
N VAL A 137 10.53 -3.26 13.46
CA VAL A 137 9.78 -4.27 12.70
C VAL A 137 10.67 -5.41 12.21
N PHE A 138 11.89 -5.11 11.76
CA PHE A 138 12.84 -6.12 11.29
C PHE A 138 13.68 -6.78 12.39
N GLU A 139 13.52 -6.38 13.65
CA GLU A 139 14.13 -7.08 14.80
C GLU A 139 13.28 -8.28 15.23
N VAL A 140 13.31 -9.34 14.43
CA VAL A 140 12.59 -10.60 14.64
C VAL A 140 13.54 -11.78 14.58
N GLN A 141 13.17 -12.89 15.25
CA GLN A 141 13.85 -14.17 15.11
C GLN A 141 13.26 -14.91 13.90
N PRO A 142 14.10 -15.41 12.97
CA PRO A 142 13.62 -16.14 11.81
C PRO A 142 12.78 -17.36 12.20
N ARG A 143 11.73 -17.61 11.42
CA ARG A 143 10.91 -18.83 11.53
C ARG A 143 10.64 -19.40 10.12
N PRO A 144 10.30 -20.70 10.00
CA PRO A 144 9.82 -21.26 8.74
C PRO A 144 8.60 -20.48 8.23
N LEU A 145 8.53 -20.33 6.90
CA LEU A 145 7.37 -19.69 6.28
C LEU A 145 6.11 -20.53 6.51
N PRO A 146 4.98 -19.90 6.84
CA PRO A 146 3.70 -20.59 6.98
C PRO A 146 3.25 -21.26 5.65
N PRO A 147 2.46 -22.34 5.69
CA PRO A 147 2.04 -23.08 4.50
C PRO A 147 1.14 -22.27 3.55
N TYR A 148 0.50 -21.22 4.05
CA TYR A 148 -0.31 -20.28 3.27
C TYR A 148 0.52 -19.18 2.58
N VAL A 149 1.84 -19.28 2.60
CA VAL A 149 2.76 -18.39 1.86
C VAL A 149 3.31 -19.15 0.66
N ALA A 150 3.18 -18.55 -0.52
CA ALA A 150 3.78 -19.12 -1.73
C ALA A 150 5.30 -18.89 -1.74
N GLU A 151 6.05 -19.83 -2.30
CA GLU A 151 7.48 -19.66 -2.57
C GLU A 151 7.77 -19.74 -4.07
N PRO A 152 8.29 -18.68 -4.68
CA PRO A 152 8.58 -17.39 -4.08
C PRO A 152 7.32 -16.57 -3.78
N LEU A 153 7.32 -15.76 -2.71
CA LEU A 153 6.36 -14.70 -2.51
C LEU A 153 6.88 -13.44 -3.19
N ASP A 154 6.17 -12.97 -4.21
CA ASP A 154 6.51 -11.74 -4.91
C ASP A 154 6.03 -10.51 -4.13
N VAL A 155 6.88 -9.48 -4.07
CA VAL A 155 6.54 -8.20 -3.44
C VAL A 155 6.94 -7.06 -4.34
N VAL A 156 6.00 -6.15 -4.63
CA VAL A 156 6.22 -5.00 -5.50
C VAL A 156 5.90 -3.73 -4.72
N ILE A 157 6.89 -2.88 -4.51
CA ILE A 157 6.71 -1.60 -3.82
C ILE A 157 6.92 -0.46 -4.80
N THR A 158 5.90 0.38 -4.97
CA THR A 158 5.96 1.53 -5.89
C THR A 158 6.75 2.69 -5.32
N LEU A 159 7.36 3.45 -6.20
CA LEU A 159 8.13 4.66 -5.91
C LEU A 159 7.80 5.75 -6.93
N THR A 160 7.87 6.99 -6.51
CA THR A 160 7.99 8.11 -7.44
C THR A 160 9.45 8.48 -7.57
N ASN A 161 10.01 8.26 -8.75
CA ASN A 161 11.40 8.55 -9.08
C ASN A 161 11.53 9.99 -9.59
N LEU A 162 12.02 10.91 -8.74
CA LEU A 162 12.12 12.33 -9.10
C LEU A 162 13.17 12.61 -10.18
N ARG A 163 14.17 11.73 -10.33
CA ARG A 163 15.12 11.82 -11.43
C ARG A 163 14.52 11.34 -12.75
N GLY A 164 13.65 10.33 -12.69
CA GLY A 164 13.09 9.64 -13.84
C GLY A 164 14.06 8.64 -14.48
N VAL A 165 13.52 7.73 -15.26
CA VAL A 165 14.28 6.77 -16.07
C VAL A 165 14.12 7.18 -17.53
N PRO A 166 15.18 7.67 -18.20
CA PRO A 166 15.10 8.12 -19.58
C PRO A 166 15.09 6.93 -20.54
N TYR A 167 14.16 6.99 -21.50
CA TYR A 167 14.03 6.04 -22.60
C TYR A 167 14.12 6.80 -23.93
N ARG A 168 14.74 6.17 -24.93
CA ARG A 168 14.86 6.71 -26.27
C ARG A 168 13.78 6.13 -27.17
N PHE A 169 12.99 7.01 -27.76
CA PHE A 169 11.97 6.67 -28.74
C PHE A 169 12.34 7.22 -30.10
N GLN A 170 12.24 6.39 -31.11
CA GLN A 170 12.41 6.84 -32.49
C GLN A 170 11.14 7.57 -32.91
N THR A 171 11.29 8.82 -33.31
CA THR A 171 10.21 9.58 -33.94
C THR A 171 10.14 9.25 -35.43
N VAL A 172 8.96 9.48 -36.04
CA VAL A 172 8.74 9.24 -37.48
C VAL A 172 9.82 9.97 -38.26
N PRO A 173 10.53 9.30 -39.22
CA PRO A 173 11.62 9.93 -39.95
C PRO A 173 11.12 11.14 -40.75
N SER A 174 11.61 12.30 -40.41
CA SER A 174 11.76 13.38 -41.37
C SER A 174 13.07 13.10 -42.12
N ASP A 175 13.38 13.84 -43.16
CA ASP A 175 14.57 13.68 -44.03
C ASP A 175 15.93 13.63 -43.33
N VAL A 176 15.96 13.56 -42.00
CA VAL A 176 17.17 13.52 -41.17
C VAL A 176 17.25 12.14 -40.51
N THR A 177 18.37 11.47 -40.73
CA THR A 177 18.64 10.06 -40.53
C THR A 177 18.66 9.55 -39.08
N SER A 178 18.25 10.28 -38.04
CA SER A 178 18.17 9.78 -36.65
C SER A 178 17.52 10.78 -35.69
N ASN A 179 16.21 10.99 -35.76
CA ASN A 179 15.53 11.74 -34.72
C ASN A 179 15.05 10.79 -33.61
N PHE A 180 15.70 10.88 -32.46
CA PHE A 180 15.27 10.22 -31.24
C PHE A 180 14.84 11.29 -30.24
N GLU A 181 13.71 11.03 -29.57
CA GLU A 181 13.26 11.83 -28.44
C GLU A 181 13.50 11.06 -27.13
N LEU A 182 13.92 11.79 -26.10
CA LEU A 182 14.07 11.25 -24.76
C LEU A 182 12.81 11.53 -23.96
N MET A 183 12.22 10.46 -23.42
CA MET A 183 11.11 10.56 -22.50
C MET A 183 11.48 9.91 -21.17
N SER A 184 11.18 10.57 -20.06
CA SER A 184 11.49 10.05 -18.73
C SER A 184 10.25 9.51 -18.05
N MET A 185 10.37 8.31 -17.50
CA MET A 185 9.34 7.68 -16.69
C MET A 185 9.63 7.90 -15.21
N HIS A 186 8.68 8.50 -14.49
CA HIS A 186 8.77 8.81 -13.07
C HIS A 186 8.02 7.81 -12.19
N SER A 187 7.03 7.09 -12.72
CA SER A 187 6.39 5.98 -12.01
C SER A 187 7.33 4.78 -11.98
N ASP A 188 7.79 4.41 -10.81
CA ASP A 188 8.80 3.37 -10.64
C ASP A 188 8.39 2.37 -9.56
N TYR A 189 9.08 1.24 -9.47
CA TYR A 189 8.88 0.23 -8.43
C TYR A 189 10.16 -0.56 -8.19
N VAL A 190 10.22 -1.19 -7.02
CA VAL A 190 11.22 -2.24 -6.74
C VAL A 190 10.48 -3.55 -6.46
N ARG A 191 10.95 -4.63 -7.08
CA ARG A 191 10.42 -5.97 -6.90
C ARG A 191 11.33 -6.78 -6.00
N PHE A 192 10.72 -7.48 -5.04
CA PHE A 192 11.38 -8.45 -4.18
C PHE A 192 10.74 -9.82 -4.36
N ALA A 193 11.49 -10.89 -4.06
CA ALA A 193 10.98 -12.25 -4.03
C ALA A 193 11.48 -12.95 -2.77
N MET A 194 10.58 -13.27 -1.84
CA MET A 194 10.93 -13.99 -0.62
C MET A 194 10.85 -15.49 -0.86
N ARG A 195 11.97 -16.20 -0.59
CA ARG A 195 12.05 -17.66 -0.68
C ARG A 195 13.07 -18.23 0.28
N SER A 196 12.77 -19.41 0.83
CA SER A 196 13.65 -20.14 1.75
C SER A 196 14.74 -20.92 1.01
N HIS A 197 14.44 -21.50 -0.15
CA HIS A 197 15.32 -22.40 -0.88
C HIS A 197 15.71 -21.88 -2.28
N GLY A 198 16.93 -22.20 -2.71
CA GLY A 198 17.53 -21.66 -3.93
C GLY A 198 16.95 -22.14 -5.27
N ASN A 199 16.16 -23.21 -5.28
CA ASN A 199 15.78 -23.93 -6.49
C ASN A 199 14.53 -23.37 -7.21
N THR A 200 13.81 -22.43 -6.62
CA THR A 200 12.62 -21.84 -7.23
C THR A 200 13.01 -20.63 -8.08
N SER A 201 12.55 -20.60 -9.33
CA SER A 201 12.75 -19.45 -10.23
C SER A 201 12.08 -18.19 -9.66
N VAL A 202 12.72 -17.04 -9.85
CA VAL A 202 12.22 -15.71 -9.49
C VAL A 202 12.28 -14.78 -10.70
N ALA A 203 11.52 -13.71 -10.66
CA ALA A 203 11.57 -12.69 -11.70
C ALA A 203 12.98 -12.08 -11.83
N PRO A 204 13.44 -11.75 -13.07
CA PRO A 204 14.81 -11.28 -13.31
C PRO A 204 15.11 -9.90 -12.68
N ASP A 205 14.09 -9.09 -12.41
CA ASP A 205 14.19 -7.79 -11.72
C ASP A 205 14.02 -7.91 -10.20
N ALA A 206 13.78 -9.11 -9.65
CA ALA A 206 13.50 -9.28 -8.24
C ALA A 206 14.78 -9.35 -7.38
N VAL A 207 14.77 -8.63 -6.26
CA VAL A 207 15.75 -8.80 -5.18
C VAL A 207 15.31 -9.95 -4.30
N VAL A 208 16.13 -11.02 -4.22
CA VAL A 208 15.78 -12.22 -3.46
C VAL A 208 16.00 -12.01 -1.97
N LEU A 209 14.94 -12.14 -1.18
CA LEU A 209 14.93 -12.11 0.28
C LEU A 209 14.95 -13.55 0.83
N ASN A 210 15.91 -13.85 1.68
CA ASN A 210 15.93 -15.11 2.42
C ASN A 210 15.31 -14.86 3.81
N PRO A 211 14.18 -15.52 4.17
CA PRO A 211 13.53 -15.33 5.46
C PRO A 211 14.44 -15.72 6.64
N ALA A 212 15.34 -16.70 6.47
CA ALA A 212 16.31 -17.07 7.52
C ALA A 212 17.37 -15.99 7.80
N LYS A 213 17.49 -14.97 6.93
CA LYS A 213 18.44 -13.87 7.07
C LYS A 213 17.75 -12.54 7.40
N ILE A 214 16.49 -12.58 7.82
CA ILE A 214 15.78 -11.35 8.16
C ILE A 214 16.53 -10.56 9.24
N GLY A 215 16.65 -9.25 9.07
CA GLY A 215 17.33 -8.35 10.00
C GLY A 215 18.15 -7.27 9.28
N LYS A 216 18.60 -6.28 10.05
CA LYS A 216 19.35 -5.12 9.54
C LYS A 216 20.75 -5.46 8.98
N ALA A 217 21.32 -6.59 9.39
CA ALA A 217 22.66 -7.01 8.96
C ALA A 217 22.68 -7.55 7.52
N ASP A 218 21.57 -8.04 7.00
CA ASP A 218 21.46 -8.48 5.61
C ASP A 218 21.18 -7.30 4.68
N SER A 219 22.03 -7.11 3.68
CA SER A 219 21.95 -5.97 2.76
C SER A 219 20.65 -5.90 1.97
N LYS A 220 20.01 -7.04 1.68
CA LYS A 220 18.77 -7.11 0.91
C LYS A 220 17.56 -6.74 1.76
N TRP A 221 17.53 -7.16 3.03
CA TRP A 221 16.53 -6.72 3.99
C TRP A 221 16.71 -5.25 4.35
N ALA A 222 17.95 -4.76 4.46
CA ALA A 222 18.23 -3.34 4.61
C ALA A 222 17.78 -2.53 3.39
N TYR A 223 17.89 -3.10 2.18
CA TYR A 223 17.37 -2.47 0.96
C TYR A 223 15.83 -2.42 0.96
N LEU A 224 15.14 -3.49 1.36
CA LEU A 224 13.68 -3.47 1.53
C LEU A 224 13.26 -2.37 2.50
N ARG A 225 13.96 -2.23 3.63
CA ARG A 225 13.73 -1.13 4.58
C ARG A 225 13.88 0.24 3.93
N GLN A 226 14.94 0.45 3.15
CA GLN A 226 15.18 1.71 2.44
C GLN A 226 14.05 2.02 1.44
N ILE A 227 13.61 1.03 0.68
CA ILE A 227 12.49 1.15 -0.27
C ILE A 227 11.18 1.45 0.46
N SER A 228 10.95 0.85 1.63
CA SER A 228 9.77 1.11 2.46
C SER A 228 9.76 2.54 3.01
N LEU A 229 10.93 3.10 3.36
CA LEU A 229 11.05 4.52 3.73
C LEU A 229 10.83 5.44 2.52
N ALA A 230 11.31 5.04 1.35
CA ALA A 230 11.15 5.83 0.14
C ALA A 230 9.69 5.91 -0.31
N THR A 231 8.98 4.77 -0.33
CA THR A 231 7.56 4.76 -0.68
C THR A 231 6.68 5.52 0.33
N ALA A 232 7.11 5.61 1.59
CA ALA A 232 6.41 6.35 2.64
C ALA A 232 6.70 7.85 2.65
N ALA A 233 7.66 8.32 1.86
CA ALA A 233 8.10 9.72 1.83
C ALA A 233 7.08 10.63 1.15
N SER A 234 5.91 10.81 1.78
CA SER A 234 4.84 11.67 1.28
C SER A 234 5.36 13.08 0.98
N PRO A 235 5.09 13.63 -0.21
CA PRO A 235 5.62 14.92 -0.65
C PRO A 235 5.39 16.02 0.40
N LEU A 236 6.43 16.80 0.69
CA LEU A 236 6.49 17.81 1.73
C LEU A 236 6.40 17.27 3.17
N ALA A 237 5.59 16.26 3.44
CA ALA A 237 5.38 15.71 4.79
C ALA A 237 6.61 14.98 5.31
N LEU A 238 7.17 14.05 4.54
CA LEU A 238 8.36 13.28 4.90
C LEU A 238 9.50 13.46 3.89
N ALA A 239 10.74 13.32 4.37
CA ALA A 239 11.93 13.59 3.55
C ALA A 239 12.12 12.51 2.47
N PRO A 240 12.36 12.89 1.20
CA PRO A 240 12.65 11.96 0.13
C PRO A 240 13.93 11.17 0.43
N GLN A 241 14.03 9.96 -0.11
CA GLN A 241 15.12 9.04 0.10
C GLN A 241 16.00 8.93 -1.15
N LYS A 242 17.32 8.89 -0.94
CA LYS A 242 18.25 8.49 -2.00
C LYS A 242 18.27 6.97 -2.11
N VAL A 243 18.03 6.45 -3.28
CA VAL A 243 17.98 5.01 -3.56
C VAL A 243 18.91 4.71 -4.74
N PHE A 244 19.63 3.61 -4.67
CA PHE A 244 20.42 3.10 -5.78
C PHE A 244 19.67 1.95 -6.45
N THR A 245 19.47 2.08 -7.76
CA THR A 245 18.85 1.07 -8.63
C THR A 245 19.87 0.58 -9.64
N ARG A 246 19.65 -0.59 -10.22
CA ARG A 246 20.56 -1.18 -11.20
C ARG A 246 19.97 -1.04 -12.60
N ARG A 247 20.82 -0.82 -13.60
CA ARG A 247 20.41 -0.84 -15.00
C ARG A 247 19.61 -2.11 -15.35
N GLN A 248 20.03 -3.26 -14.80
CA GLN A 248 19.39 -4.55 -15.04
C GLN A 248 17.91 -4.57 -14.60
N ASP A 249 17.56 -3.81 -13.57
CA ASP A 249 16.16 -3.72 -13.09
C ASP A 249 15.25 -3.11 -14.16
N TYR A 250 15.77 -2.24 -15.02
CA TYR A 250 15.02 -1.56 -16.08
C TYR A 250 15.06 -2.29 -17.43
N ILE A 251 16.21 -2.87 -17.82
CA ILE A 251 16.32 -3.57 -19.11
C ILE A 251 15.55 -4.89 -19.14
N SER A 252 15.21 -5.45 -17.99
CA SER A 252 14.37 -6.64 -17.89
C SER A 252 12.88 -6.35 -18.05
N ARG A 253 12.48 -5.08 -17.95
CA ARG A 253 11.07 -4.65 -18.06
C ARG A 253 10.64 -4.55 -19.52
N GLU A 254 9.39 -4.93 -19.78
CA GLU A 254 8.78 -4.87 -21.10
C GLU A 254 7.49 -4.04 -21.04
N TRP A 255 7.24 -3.31 -22.10
CA TRP A 255 6.11 -2.40 -22.22
C TRP A 255 4.94 -3.12 -22.89
N PRO A 256 3.73 -3.06 -22.32
CA PRO A 256 2.56 -3.64 -22.96
C PRO A 256 2.20 -2.84 -24.21
N MET A 257 1.97 -3.57 -25.29
CA MET A 257 1.51 -3.01 -26.56
C MET A 257 -0.02 -3.04 -26.62
N PRO A 258 -0.67 -1.95 -26.97
CA PRO A 258 -2.11 -1.99 -27.28
C PRO A 258 -2.35 -2.96 -28.42
N THR A 259 -3.26 -3.93 -28.21
CA THR A 259 -3.64 -4.85 -29.29
C THR A 259 -4.85 -4.31 -30.05
N SER A 260 -4.79 -4.33 -31.37
CA SER A 260 -5.88 -3.89 -32.24
C SER A 260 -7.09 -4.85 -32.25
N ASN A 261 -6.93 -6.06 -31.73
CA ASN A 261 -7.96 -7.10 -31.70
C ASN A 261 -8.31 -7.50 -30.28
N ALA A 262 -9.60 -7.68 -30.03
CA ALA A 262 -10.17 -8.18 -28.78
C ALA A 262 -9.70 -9.58 -28.35
N SER A 263 -8.81 -10.21 -29.08
CA SER A 263 -8.20 -11.49 -28.74
C SER A 263 -7.15 -11.30 -27.64
N SER A 264 -7.36 -11.96 -26.63
CA SER A 264 -6.80 -12.23 -25.31
C SER A 264 -5.30 -12.09 -25.01
N CYS A 265 -4.43 -11.67 -25.89
CA CYS A 265 -2.99 -11.58 -25.63
C CYS A 265 -2.49 -10.16 -25.80
N THR A 266 -2.16 -9.51 -24.69
CA THR A 266 -1.35 -8.29 -24.69
C THR A 266 0.05 -8.68 -25.22
N SER A 267 0.48 -8.09 -26.33
CA SER A 267 1.87 -8.19 -26.78
C SER A 267 2.73 -7.21 -25.96
N PHE A 268 4.01 -7.51 -25.86
CA PHE A 268 4.95 -6.68 -25.11
C PHE A 268 6.15 -6.35 -25.99
N VAL A 269 6.68 -5.15 -25.80
CA VAL A 269 7.89 -4.69 -26.46
C VAL A 269 8.94 -4.32 -25.43
N LYS A 270 10.19 -4.67 -25.70
CA LYS A 270 11.33 -4.33 -24.86
C LYS A 270 11.89 -2.99 -25.31
N ILE A 271 11.84 -2.00 -24.43
CA ILE A 271 12.45 -0.68 -24.65
C ILE A 271 13.58 -0.54 -23.64
N ASN A 272 14.81 -0.41 -24.12
CA ASN A 272 15.96 -0.24 -23.24
C ASN A 272 16.06 1.20 -22.74
N PRO A 273 16.39 1.40 -21.43
CA PRO A 273 16.69 2.73 -20.92
C PRO A 273 17.99 3.27 -21.56
N GLU A 274 18.13 4.57 -21.58
CA GLU A 274 19.36 5.26 -22.05
C GLU A 274 20.62 4.74 -21.34
N ALA A 275 21.77 4.92 -22.00
CA ALA A 275 23.06 4.49 -21.47
C ALA A 275 23.45 5.20 -20.17
N THR A 276 22.90 6.38 -19.92
CA THR A 276 23.08 7.16 -18.68
C THR A 276 22.51 6.45 -17.44
N VAL A 277 21.61 5.48 -17.61
CA VAL A 277 21.14 4.60 -16.53
C VAL A 277 22.21 3.54 -16.28
N SER A 278 23.07 3.77 -15.31
CA SER A 278 24.20 2.91 -14.93
C SER A 278 23.76 1.78 -13.98
N ASN A 279 24.70 0.90 -13.61
CA ASN A 279 24.46 -0.13 -12.60
C ASN A 279 24.34 0.41 -11.16
N ASP A 280 24.81 1.66 -10.93
CA ASP A 280 24.68 2.39 -9.68
C ASP A 280 23.88 3.68 -9.93
N TYR A 281 22.66 3.52 -10.45
CA TYR A 281 21.83 4.66 -10.80
C TYR A 281 21.17 5.23 -9.54
N GLU A 282 21.75 6.34 -9.02
CA GLU A 282 21.18 7.07 -7.89
C GLU A 282 19.91 7.80 -8.33
N ILE A 283 18.83 7.55 -7.64
CA ILE A 283 17.57 8.26 -7.76
C ILE A 283 17.21 8.95 -6.44
N LEU A 284 16.49 10.05 -6.53
CA LEU A 284 15.79 10.64 -5.40
C LEU A 284 14.35 10.15 -5.48
N ALA A 285 13.96 9.29 -4.53
CA ALA A 285 12.65 8.66 -4.48
C ALA A 285 11.75 9.30 -3.42
N THR A 286 10.48 9.43 -3.73
CA THR A 286 9.41 9.86 -2.84
C THR A 286 8.22 8.92 -2.95
N ASP A 287 7.12 9.25 -2.27
CA ASP A 287 5.92 8.43 -2.14
C ASP A 287 5.47 7.80 -3.46
N GLY A 288 5.38 6.48 -3.48
CA GLY A 288 4.90 5.73 -4.64
C GLY A 288 3.48 6.09 -5.03
N GLY A 289 2.66 6.46 -4.05
CA GLY A 289 1.28 6.86 -4.25
C GLY A 289 1.10 8.14 -5.05
N ALA A 290 2.14 8.96 -5.21
CA ALA A 290 2.06 10.15 -6.05
C ALA A 290 1.95 9.82 -7.56
N MET A 291 2.40 8.63 -7.99
CA MET A 291 2.32 8.19 -9.39
C MET A 291 1.50 6.90 -9.57
N ASN A 292 1.46 6.01 -8.58
CA ASN A 292 0.73 4.75 -8.62
C ASN A 292 0.34 4.33 -7.20
N ASN A 293 -0.79 4.84 -6.73
CA ASN A 293 -1.26 4.61 -5.36
C ASN A 293 -1.87 3.23 -5.12
N GLU A 294 -2.43 2.65 -6.16
CA GLU A 294 -3.09 1.34 -6.16
C GLU A 294 -2.43 0.45 -7.22
N PRO A 295 -1.29 -0.21 -6.89
CA PRO A 295 -0.52 -0.94 -7.88
C PRO A 295 -1.18 -2.27 -8.30
N VAL A 296 -2.46 -2.22 -8.69
CA VAL A 296 -3.29 -3.38 -9.06
C VAL A 296 -2.72 -4.10 -10.26
N GLU A 297 -2.34 -3.34 -11.32
CA GLU A 297 -1.80 -3.93 -12.53
C GLU A 297 -0.45 -4.62 -12.30
N LEU A 298 0.43 -4.03 -11.48
CA LEU A 298 1.69 -4.67 -11.10
C LEU A 298 1.45 -5.96 -10.31
N GLY A 299 0.51 -5.94 -9.35
CA GLY A 299 0.10 -7.12 -8.60
C GLY A 299 -0.51 -8.20 -9.51
N ARG A 300 -1.37 -7.80 -10.45
CA ARG A 300 -1.99 -8.70 -11.44
C ARG A 300 -0.95 -9.38 -12.34
N LEU A 301 0.01 -8.61 -12.87
CA LEU A 301 1.08 -9.15 -13.71
C LEU A 301 1.97 -10.12 -12.94
N ALA A 302 2.30 -9.80 -11.69
CA ALA A 302 3.07 -10.71 -10.84
C ALA A 302 2.30 -12.00 -10.50
N LEU A 303 0.97 -11.91 -10.30
CA LEU A 303 0.13 -13.06 -9.96
C LEU A 303 -0.16 -13.97 -11.17
N ALA A 304 -0.50 -13.39 -12.31
CA ALA A 304 -0.90 -14.15 -13.49
C ALA A 304 0.27 -14.51 -14.41
N GLY A 305 1.37 -13.79 -14.34
CA GLY A 305 2.44 -13.82 -15.32
C GLY A 305 2.10 -13.00 -16.56
N ARG A 306 3.11 -12.81 -17.40
CA ARG A 306 3.01 -12.05 -18.64
C ARG A 306 1.98 -12.65 -19.60
N GLY A 307 1.17 -11.80 -20.21
CA GLY A 307 0.17 -12.19 -21.22
C GLY A 307 -0.96 -13.06 -20.70
N ARG A 308 -0.94 -13.47 -19.44
CA ARG A 308 -1.98 -14.27 -18.82
C ARG A 308 -3.01 -13.39 -18.13
N ARG A 309 -4.25 -13.86 -18.11
CA ARG A 309 -5.36 -13.24 -17.37
C ARG A 309 -5.82 -14.21 -16.29
N ASN A 310 -6.23 -13.66 -15.15
CA ASN A 310 -6.92 -14.46 -14.13
C ASN A 310 -8.31 -14.80 -14.64
N ALA A 311 -8.71 -16.09 -14.51
CA ALA A 311 -10.05 -16.52 -14.89
C ALA A 311 -11.09 -15.76 -14.03
N ARG A 312 -12.12 -15.24 -14.68
CA ARG A 312 -13.21 -14.49 -14.03
C ARG A 312 -14.37 -15.37 -13.58
N ASN A 313 -14.56 -16.51 -14.26
CA ASN A 313 -15.65 -17.44 -13.99
C ASN A 313 -15.44 -18.13 -12.64
N PRO A 314 -16.44 -18.15 -11.73
CA PRO A 314 -16.33 -18.75 -10.41
C PRO A 314 -16.08 -20.27 -10.42
N ALA A 315 -16.48 -20.97 -11.50
CA ALA A 315 -16.20 -22.39 -11.63
C ALA A 315 -14.75 -22.72 -12.04
N THR A 316 -13.98 -21.73 -12.53
CA THR A 316 -12.61 -21.96 -13.03
C THR A 316 -11.57 -21.02 -12.43
N ALA A 317 -11.98 -20.04 -11.66
CA ALA A 317 -11.06 -19.11 -11.02
C ALA A 317 -10.15 -19.85 -10.02
N ARG A 318 -8.86 -19.56 -10.09
CA ARG A 318 -7.81 -20.11 -9.21
C ARG A 318 -6.95 -19.02 -8.59
N ARG A 319 -7.18 -17.77 -8.96
CA ARG A 319 -6.38 -16.61 -8.53
C ARG A 319 -7.27 -15.40 -8.43
N ALA A 320 -7.01 -14.58 -7.42
CA ALA A 320 -7.67 -13.29 -7.30
C ALA A 320 -6.73 -12.22 -6.77
N ILE A 321 -6.97 -10.98 -7.22
CA ILE A 321 -6.43 -9.78 -6.60
C ILE A 321 -7.46 -9.28 -5.58
N ILE A 322 -6.98 -8.96 -4.39
CA ILE A 322 -7.72 -8.28 -3.33
C ILE A 322 -7.07 -6.91 -3.13
N LEU A 323 -7.74 -5.86 -3.59
CA LEU A 323 -7.36 -4.48 -3.30
C LEU A 323 -7.88 -4.09 -1.92
N ILE A 324 -6.99 -3.66 -1.04
CA ILE A 324 -7.35 -3.05 0.24
C ILE A 324 -7.17 -1.55 0.09
N ASP A 325 -8.28 -0.83 -0.04
CA ASP A 325 -8.31 0.62 -0.18
C ASP A 325 -9.04 1.26 1.00
N PRO A 326 -8.31 1.82 1.98
CA PRO A 326 -8.91 2.49 3.14
C PRO A 326 -9.60 3.80 2.79
N ILE A 327 -9.34 4.37 1.62
CA ILE A 327 -9.80 5.70 1.24
C ILE A 327 -10.32 5.67 -0.20
N PRO A 328 -11.47 5.01 -0.45
CA PRO A 328 -11.96 4.79 -1.80
C PRO A 328 -12.47 6.05 -2.51
N GLY A 329 -12.71 7.13 -1.79
CA GLY A 329 -13.12 8.40 -2.37
C GLY A 329 -13.24 9.51 -1.33
N PHE A 330 -13.04 10.75 -1.77
CA PHE A 330 -13.44 11.95 -1.06
C PHE A 330 -14.34 12.78 -1.97
N GLU A 331 -15.44 13.30 -1.42
CA GLU A 331 -16.08 14.45 -2.03
C GLU A 331 -15.11 15.63 -1.86
N THR A 332 -14.44 16.02 -2.93
CA THR A 332 -13.64 17.25 -2.91
C THR A 332 -14.58 18.42 -2.96
N GLU A 333 -14.61 19.25 -1.91
CA GLU A 333 -15.20 20.58 -2.03
C GLU A 333 -14.51 21.32 -3.17
N TYR A 334 -15.28 21.74 -4.14
CA TYR A 334 -14.78 22.60 -5.21
C TYR A 334 -14.35 23.95 -4.63
N ASP A 335 -13.06 24.24 -4.67
CA ASP A 335 -12.50 25.55 -4.31
C ASP A 335 -12.40 26.37 -5.60
N PRO A 336 -13.29 27.36 -5.82
CA PRO A 336 -13.29 28.17 -7.03
C PRO A 336 -12.20 29.22 -7.07
N ASN A 337 -11.22 29.17 -6.16
CA ASN A 337 -10.15 30.15 -6.08
C ASN A 337 -9.20 30.02 -7.30
N ASP A 338 -9.23 31.03 -8.17
CA ASP A 338 -8.50 31.11 -9.43
C ASP A 338 -7.17 31.87 -9.32
N ASP A 339 -6.74 32.23 -8.10
CA ASP A 339 -5.42 32.81 -7.91
C ASP A 339 -4.30 31.75 -8.08
N LEU A 340 -3.08 32.22 -8.24
CA LEU A 340 -1.90 31.39 -8.50
C LEU A 340 -1.74 30.26 -7.46
N LEU A 341 -1.96 30.53 -6.19
CA LEU A 341 -1.80 29.56 -5.12
C LEU A 341 -2.98 28.57 -5.08
N GLY A 342 -4.20 29.04 -5.31
CA GLY A 342 -5.40 28.23 -5.41
C GLY A 342 -5.29 27.21 -6.55
N VAL A 343 -4.91 27.69 -7.76
CA VAL A 343 -4.71 26.82 -8.93
C VAL A 343 -3.58 25.80 -8.70
N ALA A 344 -2.43 26.22 -8.15
CA ALA A 344 -1.31 25.33 -7.88
C ALA A 344 -1.70 24.24 -6.86
N ARG A 345 -2.43 24.61 -5.80
CA ARG A 345 -2.96 23.67 -4.81
C ARG A 345 -3.94 22.67 -5.46
N SER A 346 -4.92 23.18 -6.20
CA SER A 346 -5.92 22.36 -6.87
C SER A 346 -5.30 21.40 -7.87
N LEU A 347 -4.26 21.83 -8.62
CA LEU A 347 -3.53 20.99 -9.56
C LEU A 347 -2.80 19.83 -8.86
N ILE A 348 -2.15 20.09 -7.71
CA ILE A 348 -1.48 19.04 -6.93
C ILE A 348 -2.51 18.01 -6.43
N PHE A 349 -3.66 18.46 -5.95
CA PHE A 349 -4.73 17.56 -5.51
C PHE A 349 -5.31 16.77 -6.69
N ALA A 350 -5.61 17.42 -7.81
CA ALA A 350 -6.12 16.75 -9.00
C ALA A 350 -5.16 15.68 -9.52
N TRP A 351 -3.85 15.97 -9.56
CA TRP A 351 -2.83 15.00 -9.92
C TRP A 351 -2.80 13.81 -8.95
N TRP A 352 -2.81 14.07 -7.64
CA TRP A 352 -2.80 13.00 -6.63
C TRP A 352 -4.03 12.10 -6.73
N TRP A 353 -5.22 12.67 -6.96
CA TRP A 353 -6.44 11.90 -7.17
C TRP A 353 -6.40 11.10 -8.47
N GLN A 354 -5.90 11.69 -9.55
CA GLN A 354 -5.78 11.00 -10.82
C GLN A 354 -4.83 9.79 -10.74
N ALA A 355 -3.78 9.86 -9.93
CA ALA A 355 -2.85 8.74 -9.70
C ALA A 355 -3.50 7.52 -9.01
N ARG A 356 -4.68 7.71 -8.38
CA ARG A 356 -5.48 6.65 -7.74
C ARG A 356 -6.56 6.09 -8.66
N PHE A 357 -6.92 6.78 -9.71
CA PHE A 357 -8.05 6.42 -10.55
C PHE A 357 -7.63 5.51 -11.70
N ASN A 358 -7.96 4.23 -11.56
CA ASN A 358 -7.79 3.22 -12.61
C ASN A 358 -9.17 2.67 -13.01
N PRO A 359 -9.82 3.25 -14.06
CA PRO A 359 -11.19 2.92 -14.41
C PRO A 359 -11.38 1.45 -14.81
N GLU A 360 -10.40 0.85 -15.48
CA GLU A 360 -10.50 -0.54 -15.95
C GLU A 360 -10.52 -1.54 -14.78
N GLU A 361 -9.66 -1.34 -13.79
CA GLU A 361 -9.57 -2.22 -12.63
C GLU A 361 -10.74 -2.02 -11.67
N LEU A 362 -11.22 -0.77 -11.51
CA LEU A 362 -12.42 -0.47 -10.73
C LEU A 362 -13.67 -1.09 -11.35
N ALA A 363 -13.82 -1.01 -12.67
CA ALA A 363 -14.93 -1.65 -13.38
C ALA A 363 -14.91 -3.17 -13.19
N LEU A 364 -13.73 -3.80 -13.24
CA LEU A 364 -13.59 -5.25 -13.00
C LEU A 364 -13.92 -5.65 -11.55
N ALA A 365 -13.63 -4.80 -10.60
CA ALA A 365 -13.92 -5.07 -9.19
C ALA A 365 -15.40 -4.78 -8.84
N TYR A 366 -16.07 -3.94 -9.62
CA TYR A 366 -17.49 -3.63 -9.48
C TYR A 366 -18.40 -4.68 -10.16
N ASP A 367 -17.89 -5.39 -11.16
CA ASP A 367 -18.65 -6.39 -11.92
C ASP A 367 -18.83 -7.67 -11.06
N GLU A 368 -20.08 -7.97 -10.69
CA GLU A 368 -20.46 -9.13 -9.86
C GLU A 368 -20.14 -10.48 -10.54
N ASP A 369 -19.93 -10.50 -11.85
CA ASP A 369 -19.53 -11.68 -12.61
C ASP A 369 -18.00 -11.90 -12.64
N VAL A 370 -17.21 -11.06 -11.95
CA VAL A 370 -15.74 -11.15 -11.93
C VAL A 370 -15.22 -11.68 -10.59
N TYR A 371 -14.94 -12.97 -10.53
CA TYR A 371 -14.44 -13.68 -9.34
C TYR A 371 -12.91 -13.69 -9.19
N SER A 372 -12.24 -12.75 -9.82
CA SER A 372 -10.76 -12.60 -9.75
C SER A 372 -10.32 -11.18 -9.36
N ARG A 373 -11.28 -10.30 -8.99
CA ARG A 373 -11.04 -8.93 -8.52
C ARG A 373 -11.97 -8.62 -7.37
N PHE A 374 -11.38 -8.18 -6.28
CA PHE A 374 -12.13 -7.80 -5.07
C PHE A 374 -11.55 -6.52 -4.48
N ILE A 375 -12.41 -5.73 -3.84
CA ILE A 375 -12.02 -4.54 -3.06
C ILE A 375 -12.52 -4.69 -1.65
N ILE A 376 -11.66 -4.44 -0.69
CA ILE A 376 -12.02 -4.26 0.72
C ILE A 376 -11.81 -2.79 1.07
N SER A 377 -12.90 -2.09 1.35
CA SER A 377 -12.89 -0.68 1.75
C SER A 377 -13.71 -0.49 3.02
N PRO A 378 -13.49 0.62 3.76
CA PRO A 378 -14.20 0.87 5.01
C PRO A 378 -15.71 0.93 4.82
N SER A 379 -16.42 0.04 5.49
CA SER A 379 -17.87 0.03 5.53
C SER A 379 -18.38 -0.27 6.93
N ARG A 380 -19.51 0.32 7.29
CA ARG A 380 -20.17 0.15 8.58
C ARG A 380 -21.63 -0.25 8.38
N SER A 381 -22.10 -1.20 9.16
CA SER A 381 -23.49 -1.68 9.10
C SER A 381 -24.52 -0.63 9.57
N ASP A 382 -24.10 0.35 10.38
CA ASP A 382 -24.93 1.47 10.85
C ASP A 382 -24.98 2.66 9.86
N GLY A 383 -24.26 2.56 8.73
CA GLY A 383 -24.21 3.61 7.71
C GLY A 383 -23.49 4.89 8.14
N ALA A 384 -22.84 4.91 9.31
CA ALA A 384 -22.14 6.11 9.79
C ALA A 384 -21.02 6.54 8.85
N LYS A 385 -20.97 7.82 8.52
CA LYS A 385 -19.94 8.44 7.69
C LYS A 385 -19.22 9.54 8.46
N PRO A 386 -17.91 9.68 8.26
CA PRO A 386 -17.03 8.75 7.56
C PRO A 386 -16.92 7.41 8.30
N ALA A 387 -16.68 6.31 7.59
CA ALA A 387 -16.59 5.00 8.22
C ALA A 387 -15.38 4.87 9.15
N ILE A 388 -14.24 5.50 8.78
CA ILE A 388 -12.99 5.54 9.54
C ILE A 388 -12.67 6.96 9.99
N PHE A 389 -12.12 7.08 11.20
CA PHE A 389 -11.67 8.37 11.76
C PHE A 389 -10.42 8.89 11.03
N SER A 390 -9.58 7.99 10.56
CA SER A 390 -8.33 8.35 9.87
C SER A 390 -8.55 9.07 8.54
N SER A 391 -9.75 9.07 7.96
CA SER A 391 -10.04 9.72 6.66
C SER A 391 -9.99 11.24 6.72
N ALA A 392 -10.30 11.85 7.86
CA ALA A 392 -10.25 13.32 8.01
C ALA A 392 -8.80 13.86 7.91
N LEU A 393 -8.67 15.16 7.71
CA LEU A 393 -7.39 15.87 7.53
C LEU A 393 -6.55 15.30 6.40
N SER A 394 -7.19 14.99 5.27
CA SER A 394 -6.51 14.35 4.14
C SER A 394 -5.76 13.08 4.57
N SER A 395 -6.41 12.28 5.41
CA SER A 395 -5.91 11.00 5.96
C SER A 395 -4.84 11.12 7.05
N PHE A 396 -4.66 12.28 7.67
CA PHE A 396 -3.73 12.48 8.80
C PHE A 396 -4.41 12.38 10.19
N ALA A 397 -5.76 12.39 10.27
CA ALA A 397 -6.47 12.44 11.54
C ALA A 397 -6.18 11.24 12.46
N GLY A 398 -5.91 10.07 11.90
CA GLY A 398 -5.53 8.89 12.68
C GLY A 398 -4.29 9.10 13.56
N PHE A 399 -3.35 9.96 13.15
CA PHE A 399 -2.17 10.24 13.96
C PHE A 399 -2.47 11.08 15.22
N LEU A 400 -3.62 11.73 15.29
CA LEU A 400 -4.01 12.54 16.46
C LEU A 400 -4.36 11.70 17.69
N SER A 401 -4.84 10.46 17.50
CA SER A 401 -5.27 9.62 18.61
C SER A 401 -5.05 8.13 18.32
N ALA A 402 -4.46 7.41 19.28
CA ALA A 402 -4.37 5.96 19.22
C ALA A 402 -5.76 5.29 19.17
N ARG A 403 -6.78 5.90 19.78
CA ARG A 403 -8.15 5.37 19.73
C ARG A 403 -8.77 5.46 18.32
N PHE A 404 -8.41 6.47 17.53
CA PHE A 404 -8.81 6.55 16.13
C PHE A 404 -8.23 5.37 15.35
N ARG A 405 -6.94 5.13 15.52
CA ARG A 405 -6.23 4.04 14.85
C ARG A 405 -6.70 2.67 15.31
N GLU A 406 -6.98 2.50 16.60
CA GLU A 406 -7.52 1.26 17.14
C GLU A 406 -8.92 0.94 16.59
N HIS A 407 -9.82 1.95 16.56
CA HIS A 407 -11.14 1.79 15.95
C HIS A 407 -11.03 1.37 14.48
N ASP A 408 -10.20 2.06 13.71
CA ASP A 408 -10.06 1.82 12.28
C ASP A 408 -9.39 0.46 12.00
N TYR A 409 -8.46 0.04 12.85
CA TYR A 409 -7.86 -1.30 12.81
C TYR A 409 -8.92 -2.39 13.06
N GLU A 410 -9.74 -2.26 14.11
CA GLU A 410 -10.80 -3.24 14.39
C GLU A 410 -11.90 -3.24 13.31
N LEU A 411 -12.18 -2.08 12.72
CA LEU A 411 -13.07 -2.01 11.55
C LEU A 411 -12.48 -2.76 10.35
N GLY A 412 -11.16 -2.62 10.11
CA GLY A 412 -10.46 -3.37 9.07
C GLY A 412 -10.58 -4.87 9.27
N ARG A 413 -10.36 -5.36 10.50
CA ARG A 413 -10.56 -6.76 10.87
C ARG A 413 -11.99 -7.23 10.60
N ARG A 414 -12.98 -6.44 11.03
CA ARG A 414 -14.42 -6.75 10.85
C ARG A 414 -14.81 -6.78 9.37
N ASN A 415 -14.33 -5.83 8.56
CA ASN A 415 -14.63 -5.80 7.13
C ASN A 415 -13.99 -7.00 6.41
N CYS A 416 -12.78 -7.42 6.80
CA CYS A 416 -12.16 -8.63 6.28
C CYS A 416 -12.95 -9.89 6.66
N GLN A 417 -13.40 -10.02 7.93
CA GLN A 417 -14.24 -11.13 8.38
C GLN A 417 -15.50 -11.25 7.54
N TYR A 418 -16.20 -10.12 7.31
CA TYR A 418 -17.41 -10.08 6.50
C TYR A 418 -17.11 -10.44 5.03
N PHE A 419 -16.04 -9.88 4.47
CA PHE A 419 -15.60 -10.15 3.11
C PHE A 419 -15.34 -11.63 2.87
N LEU A 420 -14.58 -12.30 3.76
CA LEU A 420 -14.27 -13.72 3.64
C LEU A 420 -15.53 -14.59 3.72
N ARG A 421 -16.52 -14.18 4.52
CA ARG A 421 -17.76 -14.92 4.73
C ARG A 421 -18.77 -14.78 3.61
N GLU A 422 -18.88 -13.58 3.03
CA GLU A 422 -19.99 -13.23 2.12
C GLU A 422 -19.57 -12.92 0.68
N HIS A 423 -18.29 -12.60 0.44
CA HIS A 423 -17.84 -12.15 -0.89
C HIS A 423 -16.70 -12.97 -1.47
N PHE A 424 -15.83 -13.56 -0.64
CA PHE A 424 -14.69 -14.33 -1.11
C PHE A 424 -15.06 -15.79 -1.37
N LEU A 425 -15.90 -15.97 -2.39
CA LEU A 425 -16.58 -17.22 -2.69
C LEU A 425 -16.27 -17.68 -4.12
N LEU A 426 -16.40 -18.98 -4.39
CA LEU A 426 -16.38 -19.56 -5.73
C LEU A 426 -17.54 -20.53 -5.93
N SER A 427 -17.82 -20.90 -7.19
CA SER A 427 -18.80 -21.93 -7.47
C SER A 427 -18.45 -23.22 -6.73
N LYS A 428 -19.46 -23.87 -6.17
CA LYS A 428 -19.34 -25.21 -5.55
C LYS A 428 -18.77 -26.24 -6.54
N ASP A 429 -18.99 -26.02 -7.84
CA ASP A 429 -18.49 -26.89 -8.91
C ASP A 429 -17.01 -26.61 -9.27
N ASN A 430 -16.37 -25.64 -8.61
CA ASN A 430 -14.94 -25.37 -8.84
C ASN A 430 -14.13 -26.60 -8.38
N PRO A 431 -13.20 -27.10 -9.24
CA PRO A 431 -12.33 -28.24 -8.88
C PRO A 431 -11.56 -28.07 -7.58
N LEU A 432 -11.39 -26.84 -7.09
CA LEU A 432 -10.80 -26.54 -5.78
C LEU A 432 -11.51 -27.26 -4.64
N PHE A 433 -12.84 -27.43 -4.73
CA PHE A 433 -13.69 -27.99 -3.68
C PHE A 433 -14.02 -29.47 -3.85
N ALA A 434 -13.42 -30.15 -4.86
CA ALA A 434 -13.76 -31.54 -5.22
C ALA A 434 -13.69 -32.53 -4.04
N ASN A 435 -12.80 -32.28 -3.08
CA ASN A 435 -12.58 -33.18 -1.93
C ASN A 435 -13.12 -32.58 -0.61
N TRP A 436 -14.04 -31.60 -0.68
CA TRP A 436 -14.63 -30.99 0.50
C TRP A 436 -16.14 -31.26 0.57
N THR A 437 -16.55 -31.95 1.63
CA THR A 437 -17.98 -32.11 1.96
C THR A 437 -18.41 -30.96 2.86
N ALA A 438 -18.72 -29.82 2.23
CA ALA A 438 -19.08 -28.61 2.96
C ALA A 438 -20.43 -28.73 3.66
N ASP A 439 -20.53 -28.22 4.90
CA ASP A 439 -21.80 -28.02 5.57
C ASP A 439 -22.69 -27.07 4.77
N THR A 440 -24.00 -27.33 4.76
CA THR A 440 -24.98 -26.49 4.05
C THR A 440 -24.99 -25.04 4.53
N ALA A 441 -24.58 -24.78 5.77
CA ALA A 441 -24.44 -23.43 6.32
C ALA A 441 -23.35 -22.57 5.63
N TYR A 442 -22.40 -23.18 4.93
CA TYR A 442 -21.43 -22.46 4.11
C TYR A 442 -21.97 -22.07 2.73
N ILE A 443 -23.06 -22.69 2.26
CA ILE A 443 -23.56 -22.47 0.91
C ILE A 443 -24.20 -21.08 0.82
N ARG A 444 -23.77 -20.31 -0.17
CA ARG A 444 -24.42 -19.06 -0.58
C ARG A 444 -25.03 -19.23 -1.97
N ARG A 445 -26.18 -18.62 -2.18
CA ARG A 445 -26.86 -18.65 -3.48
C ARG A 445 -26.72 -17.30 -4.17
N ALA A 446 -26.27 -17.33 -5.41
CA ALA A 446 -26.07 -16.15 -6.25
C ALA A 446 -26.50 -16.42 -7.71
N LYS A 447 -26.34 -15.44 -8.57
CA LYS A 447 -26.45 -15.62 -10.01
C LYS A 447 -25.08 -15.34 -10.64
N TYR A 448 -24.76 -16.08 -11.66
CA TYR A 448 -23.65 -15.81 -12.56
C TYR A 448 -24.20 -15.74 -13.97
N LYS A 449 -24.13 -14.58 -14.63
CA LYS A 449 -24.75 -14.34 -15.96
C LYS A 449 -26.20 -14.84 -16.00
N ASP A 450 -27.00 -14.39 -15.03
CA ASP A 450 -28.40 -14.75 -14.82
C ASP A 450 -28.69 -16.22 -14.46
N THR A 451 -27.69 -17.10 -14.43
CA THR A 451 -27.85 -18.51 -14.05
C THR A 451 -27.68 -18.66 -12.53
N PRO A 452 -28.64 -19.28 -11.82
CA PRO A 452 -28.49 -19.56 -10.39
C PRO A 452 -27.31 -20.49 -10.15
N ILE A 453 -26.46 -20.15 -9.17
CA ILE A 453 -25.32 -20.96 -8.74
C ILE A 453 -25.24 -21.06 -7.22
N GLU A 454 -24.63 -22.13 -6.74
CA GLU A 454 -24.23 -22.29 -5.35
C GLU A 454 -22.74 -21.93 -5.21
N LEU A 455 -22.42 -21.14 -4.19
CA LEU A 455 -21.07 -20.67 -3.89
C LEU A 455 -20.60 -21.21 -2.55
N LEU A 456 -19.31 -21.51 -2.43
CA LEU A 456 -18.61 -21.88 -1.21
C LEU A 456 -17.47 -20.89 -0.92
N PRO A 457 -17.16 -20.64 0.38
CA PRO A 457 -16.06 -19.76 0.75
C PRO A 457 -14.70 -20.41 0.40
N ILE A 458 -13.80 -19.58 -0.14
CA ILE A 458 -12.42 -20.00 -0.43
C ILE A 458 -11.64 -20.21 0.87
N ILE A 459 -11.93 -19.40 1.90
CA ILE A 459 -11.40 -19.51 3.25
C ILE A 459 -12.60 -19.62 4.19
N PRO A 460 -13.09 -20.83 4.48
CA PRO A 460 -14.22 -21.01 5.40
C PRO A 460 -13.83 -20.61 6.83
N LEU A 461 -14.57 -19.68 7.39
CA LEU A 461 -14.46 -19.29 8.80
C LEU A 461 -15.32 -20.22 9.67
N PRO A 462 -14.99 -20.42 10.96
CA PRO A 462 -15.87 -21.13 11.88
C PRO A 462 -17.29 -20.54 11.88
N LEU A 463 -18.30 -21.41 11.82
CA LEU A 463 -19.71 -20.98 11.71
C LEU A 463 -20.19 -20.20 12.94
N ASP A 464 -19.63 -20.52 14.09
CA ASP A 464 -19.91 -19.93 15.39
C ASP A 464 -19.01 -18.71 15.72
N GLU A 465 -18.12 -18.33 14.82
CA GLU A 465 -17.25 -17.19 15.06
C GLU A 465 -18.05 -15.87 15.11
N PRO A 466 -18.03 -15.15 16.26
CA PRO A 466 -18.82 -13.94 16.40
C PRO A 466 -18.25 -12.80 15.56
N PRO A 467 -19.08 -11.82 15.17
CA PRO A 467 -18.61 -10.59 14.54
C PRO A 467 -17.65 -9.83 15.45
N ILE A 468 -16.59 -9.29 14.88
CA ILE A 468 -15.63 -8.45 15.61
C ILE A 468 -16.33 -7.22 16.16
N LYS A 469 -16.14 -6.96 17.46
CA LYS A 469 -16.73 -5.81 18.15
C LYS A 469 -15.90 -4.55 17.87
N LEU A 470 -16.58 -3.46 17.54
CA LEU A 470 -15.94 -2.16 17.36
C LEU A 470 -15.95 -1.36 18.68
N PRO A 471 -14.93 -0.53 18.92
CA PRO A 471 -14.98 0.47 19.98
C PRO A 471 -16.16 1.43 19.80
N ASP A 472 -16.66 1.97 20.91
CA ASP A 472 -17.76 2.94 20.90
C ASP A 472 -17.33 4.24 20.20
N ARG A 473 -18.08 4.65 19.17
CA ARG A 473 -17.73 5.79 18.32
C ARG A 473 -17.68 7.13 19.08
N LEU A 474 -18.63 7.37 19.99
CA LEU A 474 -18.66 8.60 20.78
C LEU A 474 -17.42 8.73 21.69
N GLN A 475 -17.01 7.64 22.33
CA GLN A 475 -15.82 7.63 23.17
C GLN A 475 -14.54 7.81 22.33
N VAL A 476 -14.53 7.34 21.08
CA VAL A 476 -13.40 7.51 20.15
C VAL A 476 -13.33 8.96 19.68
N ALA A 477 -14.43 9.57 19.25
CA ALA A 477 -14.47 10.94 18.72
C ALA A 477 -13.96 11.99 19.72
N THR A 478 -14.20 11.81 21.02
CA THR A 478 -13.78 12.72 22.10
C THR A 478 -12.33 12.54 22.57
N ALA A 479 -11.56 11.66 21.94
CA ALA A 479 -10.23 11.27 22.44
C ALA A 479 -9.08 12.26 22.12
N VAL A 480 -9.32 13.29 21.30
CA VAL A 480 -8.27 14.23 20.87
C VAL A 480 -8.02 15.31 21.94
N LYS A 481 -6.76 15.46 22.35
CA LYS A 481 -6.31 16.50 23.27
C LYS A 481 -5.80 17.71 22.47
N PHE A 482 -6.69 18.63 22.13
CA PHE A 482 -6.40 19.79 21.28
C PHE A 482 -5.24 20.65 21.77
N ASP A 483 -5.16 20.95 23.08
CA ASP A 483 -4.09 21.78 23.64
C ASP A 483 -2.70 21.15 23.45
N LEU A 484 -2.61 19.82 23.54
CA LEU A 484 -1.38 19.10 23.27
C LEU A 484 -0.98 19.20 21.80
N VAL A 485 -1.95 19.00 20.90
CA VAL A 485 -1.73 19.10 19.44
C VAL A 485 -1.27 20.51 19.08
N GLU A 486 -1.93 21.55 19.59
CA GLU A 486 -1.60 22.95 19.35
C GLU A 486 -0.16 23.28 19.77
N ASN A 487 0.24 22.87 20.97
CA ASN A 487 1.60 23.07 21.48
C ASN A 487 2.67 22.37 20.61
N LEU A 488 2.40 21.14 20.17
CA LEU A 488 3.31 20.39 19.33
C LEU A 488 3.46 21.02 17.93
N VAL A 489 2.37 21.44 17.33
CA VAL A 489 2.35 22.14 16.04
C VAL A 489 3.15 23.45 16.15
N GLU A 490 2.91 24.27 17.19
CA GLU A 490 3.63 25.53 17.38
C GLU A 490 5.14 25.32 17.52
N ARG A 491 5.56 24.37 18.35
CA ARG A 491 6.98 24.05 18.54
C ARG A 491 7.65 23.58 17.24
N ARG A 492 6.98 22.72 16.46
CA ARG A 492 7.50 22.25 15.17
C ARG A 492 7.60 23.38 14.16
N MET A 493 6.60 24.25 14.07
CA MET A 493 6.57 25.43 13.20
C MET A 493 7.70 26.41 13.53
N ASP A 494 7.93 26.70 14.80
CA ASP A 494 9.01 27.60 15.24
C ASP A 494 10.39 27.02 14.86
N ALA A 495 10.59 25.72 15.04
CA ALA A 495 11.85 25.05 14.68
C ALA A 495 12.08 25.02 13.15
N LEU A 496 11.02 24.80 12.35
CA LEU A 496 11.07 24.85 10.88
C LEU A 496 11.45 26.26 10.40
N ALA A 497 10.82 27.31 10.93
CA ALA A 497 11.11 28.70 10.58
C ALA A 497 12.53 29.09 10.99
N ALA A 498 12.97 28.72 12.18
CA ALA A 498 14.33 28.97 12.66
C ALA A 498 15.39 28.30 11.75
N ARG A 499 15.16 27.07 11.36
CA ARG A 499 16.08 26.35 10.45
C ARG A 499 16.07 26.94 9.04
N ALA A 500 14.90 27.24 8.47
CA ALA A 500 14.77 27.81 7.12
C ALA A 500 15.50 29.15 7.01
N SER A 501 15.42 30.00 8.04
CA SER A 501 16.08 31.31 8.09
C SER A 501 17.58 31.24 8.44
N SER A 502 18.11 30.12 8.88
CA SER A 502 19.45 29.98 9.47
C SER A 502 20.63 30.30 8.53
N LYS A 503 20.41 30.27 7.22
CA LYS A 503 21.42 30.61 6.17
C LYS A 503 21.19 31.98 5.52
N LEU A 504 20.17 32.70 5.93
CA LEU A 504 19.90 34.03 5.38
C LEU A 504 20.96 35.04 5.87
N PRO A 505 21.38 36.00 5.02
CA PRO A 505 22.16 37.14 5.48
C PRO A 505 21.42 37.93 6.56
N LEU A 506 22.14 38.70 7.38
CA LEU A 506 21.62 39.32 8.60
C LEU A 506 20.31 40.09 8.38
N MET A 507 20.21 40.93 7.37
CA MET A 507 18.99 41.72 7.13
C MET A 507 17.81 40.89 6.67
N PRO A 508 17.90 40.00 5.67
CA PRO A 508 16.85 39.05 5.35
C PRO A 508 16.48 38.12 6.53
N TRP A 509 17.46 37.74 7.38
CA TRP A 509 17.19 36.95 8.58
C TRP A 509 16.32 37.71 9.60
N ILE A 510 16.64 39.00 9.86
CA ILE A 510 15.84 39.85 10.73
C ILE A 510 14.41 39.99 10.17
N ALA A 511 14.27 40.27 8.88
CA ALA A 511 12.96 40.40 8.22
C ALA A 511 12.15 39.10 8.31
N ALA A 512 12.78 37.96 8.06
CA ALA A 512 12.12 36.63 8.17
C ALA A 512 11.66 36.36 9.62
N LYS A 513 12.50 36.71 10.62
CA LYS A 513 12.18 36.51 12.04
C LYS A 513 11.03 37.41 12.48
N VAL A 514 11.04 38.70 12.10
CA VAL A 514 9.95 39.63 12.37
C VAL A 514 8.66 39.19 11.67
N GLY A 515 8.74 38.85 10.38
CA GLY A 515 7.61 38.34 9.61
C GLY A 515 7.02 37.08 10.28
N TRP A 516 7.86 36.12 10.67
CA TRP A 516 7.41 34.94 11.39
C TRP A 516 6.67 35.28 12.69
N THR A 517 7.23 36.17 13.51
CA THR A 517 6.61 36.59 14.77
C THR A 517 5.24 37.21 14.54
N LEU A 518 5.05 37.97 13.47
CA LEU A 518 3.79 38.61 13.12
C LEU A 518 2.73 37.64 12.60
N TYR A 519 3.15 36.63 11.81
CA TYR A 519 2.21 35.76 11.08
C TYR A 519 1.99 34.40 11.73
N LYS A 520 2.88 33.91 12.61
CA LYS A 520 2.79 32.56 13.19
C LYS A 520 1.45 32.33 13.91
N GLY A 521 0.94 33.32 14.60
CA GLY A 521 -0.34 33.24 15.30
C GLY A 521 -1.53 33.04 14.35
N LYS A 522 -1.51 33.68 13.17
CA LYS A 522 -2.55 33.52 12.15
C LYS A 522 -2.46 32.12 11.53
N ILE A 523 -1.25 31.66 11.18
CA ILE A 523 -1.02 30.33 10.60
C ILE A 523 -1.44 29.24 11.58
N ARG A 524 -1.04 29.35 12.86
CA ARG A 524 -1.45 28.43 13.91
C ARG A 524 -2.97 28.35 14.03
N LYS A 525 -3.65 29.51 14.12
CA LYS A 525 -5.11 29.56 14.20
C LYS A 525 -5.77 28.89 12.99
N LEU A 526 -5.25 29.12 11.80
CA LEU A 526 -5.75 28.49 10.57
C LEU A 526 -5.62 26.98 10.62
N ILE A 527 -4.45 26.45 11.02
CA ILE A 527 -4.23 25.01 11.15
C ILE A 527 -5.17 24.41 12.20
N MET A 528 -5.26 25.02 13.38
CA MET A 528 -6.09 24.50 14.48
C MET A 528 -7.58 24.60 14.19
N SER A 529 -8.05 25.68 13.51
CA SER A 529 -9.45 25.77 13.09
C SER A 529 -9.80 24.69 12.06
N LYS A 530 -8.91 24.41 11.10
CA LYS A 530 -9.12 23.33 10.13
C LYS A 530 -9.18 21.97 10.82
N ILE A 531 -8.27 21.69 11.77
CA ILE A 531 -8.28 20.45 12.55
C ILE A 531 -9.60 20.31 13.32
N ARG A 532 -10.06 21.36 14.00
CA ARG A 532 -11.32 21.33 14.76
C ARG A 532 -12.52 21.10 13.84
N ASN A 533 -12.65 21.92 12.79
CA ASN A 533 -13.79 21.82 11.86
C ASN A 533 -13.92 20.43 11.22
N GLU A 534 -12.81 19.81 10.83
CA GLU A 534 -12.86 18.46 10.26
C GLU A 534 -13.16 17.38 11.31
N LEU A 535 -12.71 17.56 12.56
CA LEU A 535 -13.01 16.61 13.63
C LEU A 535 -14.44 16.75 14.18
N ASP A 536 -15.00 17.95 14.16
CA ASP A 536 -16.41 18.20 14.55
C ASP A 536 -17.40 17.50 13.59
N ASN A 537 -16.95 17.14 12.39
CA ASN A 537 -17.71 16.42 11.37
C ASN A 537 -17.51 14.88 11.41
N LEU A 538 -16.74 14.36 12.36
CA LEU A 538 -16.52 12.93 12.57
C LEU A 538 -17.57 12.32 13.50
#